data_b471b7ffc830eb29f0003f5e0c323045
#
_entry.id   b471b7ffc830eb29f0003f5e0c323045
#
_cell.length_a   1.000
_cell.length_b   1.000
_cell.length_c   1.000
_cell.angle_alpha   90.00
_cell.angle_beta   90.00
_cell.angle_gamma   90.00
#
_symmetry.space_group_name_H-M   'P 1'
#
loop_
_entity.id
_entity.type
_entity.pdbx_description
1 polymer ?
#
loop_
_entity_poly.entity_id
_entity_poly.type
_entity_poly.pdbx_seq_one_letter_code
_entity_poly.pdbx_strand_id
1 'polypeptide(L)'
;LLAVAGLALMLNASAQKSKRYYVAKPGTLVELMTEAEANEITQLTLQGKLNAVDFRHLRDEFKNLQLLDISNASISMYAGKNGTYPNRFYVYPANCIPAYAFCKQMDDSTFVGKETLTRIILSDKTKNIEDAAFKGCKNLKICQIRKKTAPNLLSEALADSVTAIFVPLGCSDSYRTKKKWETFAFIEGEPLTVNVQIGKMGSLASELLRAGFQPKDVNFLTVEGKMDEADFTLIRDYMPN
;
A
#
# COMPACT_ATOMS: atom_id res chain seq x y z
N LEU A 1 30.76 8.18 -38.04
CA LEU A 1 29.39 8.62 -37.68
C LEU A 1 28.71 7.48 -36.90
N LEU A 2 28.79 7.51 -35.59
CA LEU A 2 27.99 6.62 -34.71
C LEU A 2 26.71 7.40 -34.31
N ALA A 3 25.56 6.91 -34.75
CA ALA A 3 24.26 7.39 -34.30
C ALA A 3 24.00 6.80 -32.93
N VAL A 4 23.99 7.64 -31.91
CA VAL A 4 23.49 7.30 -30.56
C VAL A 4 21.98 7.39 -30.63
N ALA A 5 21.29 6.26 -30.69
CA ALA A 5 19.83 6.17 -30.52
C ALA A 5 19.52 6.42 -29.06
N GLY A 6 19.04 7.62 -28.75
CA GLY A 6 18.50 7.97 -27.43
C GLY A 6 17.21 7.19 -27.17
N LEU A 7 17.26 6.22 -26.27
CA LEU A 7 16.08 5.54 -25.74
C LEU A 7 15.36 6.54 -24.81
N ALA A 8 14.34 7.22 -25.35
CA ALA A 8 13.45 8.03 -24.53
C ALA A 8 12.59 7.06 -23.70
N LEU A 9 12.94 6.86 -22.43
CA LEU A 9 12.02 6.29 -21.45
C LEU A 9 10.86 7.27 -21.27
N MET A 10 9.77 7.01 -21.97
CA MET A 10 8.47 7.62 -21.63
C MET A 10 8.04 7.02 -20.30
N LEU A 11 8.42 7.65 -19.20
CA LEU A 11 7.75 7.46 -17.92
C LEU A 11 6.34 8.02 -18.11
N ASN A 12 5.39 7.16 -18.44
CA ASN A 12 3.97 7.48 -18.30
C ASN A 12 3.72 7.70 -16.80
N ALA A 13 3.85 8.92 -16.34
CA ALA A 13 3.26 9.35 -15.10
C ALA A 13 1.74 9.22 -15.28
N SER A 14 1.20 8.04 -14.97
CA SER A 14 -0.24 7.85 -14.87
C SER A 14 -0.74 8.88 -13.86
N ALA A 15 -1.61 9.79 -14.30
CA ALA A 15 -2.16 10.82 -13.44
C ALA A 15 -2.72 10.18 -12.17
N GLN A 16 -2.22 10.60 -11.02
CA GLN A 16 -2.59 10.04 -9.73
C GLN A 16 -4.07 10.32 -9.46
N LYS A 17 -4.91 9.28 -9.51
CA LYS A 17 -6.35 9.40 -9.26
C LYS A 17 -6.65 8.93 -7.84
N SER A 18 -6.81 9.90 -6.93
CA SER A 18 -7.13 9.66 -5.52
C SER A 18 -8.64 9.75 -5.29
N LYS A 19 -9.20 8.80 -4.58
CA LYS A 19 -10.62 8.75 -4.19
C LYS A 19 -10.79 8.36 -2.72
N ARG A 20 -11.89 8.84 -2.13
CA ARG A 20 -12.31 8.48 -0.77
C ARG A 20 -13.78 8.08 -0.79
N TYR A 21 -14.10 6.92 -0.18
CA TYR A 21 -15.46 6.44 -0.05
C TYR A 21 -15.77 6.02 1.39
N TYR A 22 -17.04 6.17 1.76
CA TYR A 22 -17.60 5.64 2.99
C TYR A 22 -18.48 4.45 2.67
N VAL A 23 -18.11 3.26 3.15
CA VAL A 23 -18.85 2.01 2.94
C VAL A 23 -19.78 1.82 4.14
N ALA A 24 -21.04 2.12 3.96
CA ALA A 24 -22.04 2.05 5.04
C ALA A 24 -22.38 0.59 5.42
N LYS A 25 -22.46 -0.29 4.43
CA LYS A 25 -22.79 -1.71 4.57
C LYS A 25 -21.63 -2.57 4.06
N PRO A 26 -21.12 -3.53 4.86
CA PRO A 26 -20.01 -4.38 4.42
C PRO A 26 -20.40 -5.24 3.20
N GLY A 27 -19.49 -5.33 2.23
CA GLY A 27 -19.70 -6.08 0.98
C GLY A 27 -20.33 -5.27 -0.14
N THR A 28 -20.49 -3.94 0.00
CA THR A 28 -21.14 -3.09 -1.02
C THR A 28 -20.20 -2.05 -1.65
N LEU A 29 -18.90 -2.22 -1.51
CA LEU A 29 -17.93 -1.29 -2.12
C LEU A 29 -18.16 -1.13 -3.63
N VAL A 30 -18.46 -2.22 -4.32
CA VAL A 30 -18.72 -2.24 -5.77
C VAL A 30 -19.93 -1.40 -6.19
N GLU A 31 -20.88 -1.15 -5.28
CA GLU A 31 -22.07 -0.34 -5.55
C GLU A 31 -21.79 1.17 -5.54
N LEU A 32 -20.61 1.58 -5.06
CA LEU A 32 -20.24 2.99 -4.91
C LEU A 32 -19.60 3.59 -6.17
N MET A 33 -19.25 2.78 -7.15
CA MET A 33 -18.57 3.22 -8.37
C MET A 33 -18.73 2.21 -9.49
N THR A 34 -18.51 2.64 -10.72
CA THR A 34 -18.45 1.75 -11.88
C THR A 34 -17.12 1.01 -11.96
N GLU A 35 -17.07 -0.11 -12.70
CA GLU A 35 -15.81 -0.84 -12.94
C GLU A 35 -14.76 0.04 -13.63
N ALA A 36 -15.18 0.91 -14.56
CA ALA A 36 -14.29 1.85 -15.23
C ALA A 36 -13.63 2.81 -14.24
N GLU A 37 -14.40 3.36 -13.29
CA GLU A 37 -13.87 4.24 -12.24
C GLU A 37 -12.94 3.49 -11.29
N ALA A 38 -13.28 2.26 -10.89
CA ALA A 38 -12.42 1.43 -10.04
C ALA A 38 -11.06 1.16 -10.69
N ASN A 39 -11.04 0.91 -12.02
CA ASN A 39 -9.81 0.68 -12.78
C ASN A 39 -8.90 1.92 -12.89
N GLU A 40 -9.44 3.13 -12.78
CA GLU A 40 -8.64 4.35 -12.87
C GLU A 40 -8.04 4.78 -11.52
N ILE A 41 -8.58 4.25 -10.40
CA ILE A 41 -8.14 4.65 -9.06
C ILE A 41 -6.75 4.08 -8.76
N THR A 42 -5.81 4.98 -8.44
CA THR A 42 -4.47 4.63 -7.99
C THR A 42 -4.29 4.74 -6.48
N GLN A 43 -5.05 5.65 -5.84
CA GLN A 43 -5.05 5.82 -4.40
C GLN A 43 -6.48 5.79 -3.87
N LEU A 44 -6.73 4.93 -2.90
CA LEU A 44 -8.07 4.73 -2.34
C LEU A 44 -8.05 4.82 -0.82
N THR A 45 -8.87 5.71 -0.28
CA THR A 45 -9.16 5.77 1.16
C THR A 45 -10.56 5.25 1.40
N LEU A 46 -10.70 4.22 2.23
CA LEU A 46 -11.97 3.66 2.63
C LEU A 46 -12.26 3.91 4.10
N GLN A 47 -13.49 4.27 4.39
CA GLN A 47 -14.02 4.45 5.74
C GLN A 47 -15.29 3.60 5.92
N GLY A 48 -15.71 3.39 7.16
CA GLY A 48 -16.94 2.63 7.44
C GLY A 48 -16.69 1.14 7.66
N LYS A 49 -17.49 0.27 7.04
CA LYS A 49 -17.47 -1.18 7.28
C LYS A 49 -17.13 -1.94 6.01
N LEU A 50 -16.08 -2.74 6.06
CA LEU A 50 -15.66 -3.64 4.99
C LEU A 50 -15.87 -5.10 5.40
N ASN A 51 -15.84 -6.03 4.44
CA ASN A 51 -15.74 -7.46 4.69
C ASN A 51 -14.94 -8.15 3.57
N ALA A 52 -14.82 -9.47 3.59
CA ALA A 52 -14.06 -10.24 2.62
C ALA A 52 -14.55 -10.10 1.16
N VAL A 53 -15.81 -9.71 0.94
CA VAL A 53 -16.34 -9.43 -0.41
C VAL A 53 -15.72 -8.14 -0.96
N ASP A 54 -15.63 -7.09 -0.14
CA ASP A 54 -15.00 -5.82 -0.53
C ASP A 54 -13.52 -6.03 -0.86
N PHE A 55 -12.80 -6.85 -0.06
CA PHE A 55 -11.40 -7.18 -0.34
C PHE A 55 -11.22 -7.95 -1.64
N ARG A 56 -12.16 -8.84 -1.99
CA ARG A 56 -12.14 -9.49 -3.30
C ARG A 56 -12.26 -8.47 -4.44
N HIS A 57 -13.18 -7.51 -4.34
CA HIS A 57 -13.31 -6.43 -5.33
C HIS A 57 -12.05 -5.57 -5.41
N LEU A 58 -11.46 -5.18 -4.28
CA LEU A 58 -10.19 -4.46 -4.23
C LEU A 58 -9.05 -5.21 -4.93
N ARG A 59 -9.01 -6.52 -4.78
CA ARG A 59 -8.01 -7.37 -5.44
C ARG A 59 -8.25 -7.48 -6.94
N ASP A 60 -9.49 -7.78 -7.35
CA ASP A 60 -9.79 -8.25 -8.69
C ASP A 60 -10.14 -7.11 -9.66
N GLU A 61 -10.75 -6.00 -9.19
CA GLU A 61 -11.32 -4.94 -10.04
C GLU A 61 -10.50 -3.64 -10.02
N PHE A 62 -9.82 -3.31 -8.95
CA PHE A 62 -8.99 -2.09 -8.86
C PHE A 62 -7.61 -2.31 -9.48
N LYS A 63 -7.52 -2.44 -10.81
CA LYS A 63 -6.31 -2.90 -11.51
C LYS A 63 -5.08 -2.01 -11.33
N ASN A 64 -5.28 -0.70 -11.09
CA ASN A 64 -4.21 0.27 -10.96
C ASN A 64 -3.98 0.75 -9.51
N LEU A 65 -4.60 0.11 -8.51
CA LEU A 65 -4.49 0.50 -7.12
C LEU A 65 -3.07 0.34 -6.58
N GLN A 66 -2.45 1.46 -6.20
CA GLN A 66 -1.10 1.54 -5.66
C GLN A 66 -1.09 1.77 -4.15
N LEU A 67 -1.97 2.64 -3.65
CA LEU A 67 -2.11 2.92 -2.23
C LEU A 67 -3.54 2.63 -1.77
N LEU A 68 -3.66 1.82 -0.71
CA LEU A 68 -4.93 1.58 -0.03
C LEU A 68 -4.83 2.04 1.43
N ASP A 69 -5.68 2.99 1.81
CA ASP A 69 -5.85 3.43 3.19
C ASP A 69 -7.19 2.93 3.75
N ILE A 70 -7.12 1.99 4.69
CA ILE A 70 -8.27 1.47 5.45
C ILE A 70 -8.14 1.78 6.95
N SER A 71 -7.33 2.78 7.31
CA SER A 71 -7.04 3.14 8.69
C SER A 71 -8.29 3.53 9.49
N ASN A 72 -9.31 4.08 8.84
CA ASN A 72 -10.58 4.49 9.43
C ASN A 72 -11.74 3.53 9.10
N ALA A 73 -11.43 2.33 8.62
CA ALA A 73 -12.41 1.29 8.38
C ALA A 73 -12.38 0.21 9.48
N SER A 74 -13.50 -0.47 9.66
CA SER A 74 -13.59 -1.71 10.42
C SER A 74 -13.89 -2.87 9.48
N ILE A 75 -13.37 -4.06 9.78
CA ILE A 75 -13.61 -5.24 8.97
C ILE A 75 -14.63 -6.12 9.70
N SER A 76 -15.80 -6.29 9.09
CA SER A 76 -16.86 -7.13 9.61
C SER A 76 -16.60 -8.60 9.32
N MET A 77 -17.09 -9.48 10.17
CA MET A 77 -17.11 -10.91 9.90
C MET A 77 -17.92 -11.20 8.61
N TYR A 78 -17.47 -12.16 7.85
CA TYR A 78 -18.19 -12.69 6.70
C TYR A 78 -18.08 -14.21 6.65
N ALA A 79 -19.19 -14.88 6.34
CA ALA A 79 -19.24 -16.31 6.12
C ALA A 79 -19.91 -16.59 4.78
N GLY A 80 -19.21 -17.21 3.85
CA GLY A 80 -19.76 -17.47 2.53
C GLY A 80 -18.72 -17.84 1.48
N LYS A 81 -19.17 -17.96 0.22
CA LYS A 81 -18.36 -18.34 -0.95
C LYS A 81 -17.84 -17.13 -1.74
N ASN A 82 -18.35 -15.92 -1.45
CA ASN A 82 -18.04 -14.72 -2.24
C ASN A 82 -16.89 -13.89 -1.68
N GLY A 83 -16.17 -14.39 -0.67
CA GLY A 83 -14.99 -13.75 -0.13
C GLY A 83 -13.73 -13.97 -0.98
N THR A 84 -12.59 -13.71 -0.39
CA THR A 84 -11.28 -13.76 -1.05
C THR A 84 -10.71 -15.17 -1.24
N TYR A 85 -11.16 -16.15 -0.45
CA TYR A 85 -10.73 -17.54 -0.57
C TYR A 85 -11.35 -18.19 -1.82
N PRO A 86 -10.53 -18.83 -2.69
CA PRO A 86 -11.05 -19.28 -3.98
C PRO A 86 -12.08 -20.40 -3.83
N ASN A 87 -13.25 -20.18 -4.46
CA ASN A 87 -14.29 -21.16 -4.81
C ASN A 87 -14.86 -22.01 -3.66
N ARG A 88 -14.68 -21.65 -2.38
CA ARG A 88 -15.25 -22.40 -1.27
C ARG A 88 -15.84 -21.51 -0.17
N PHE A 89 -16.74 -22.10 0.59
CA PHE A 89 -17.25 -21.47 1.80
C PHE A 89 -16.13 -21.30 2.83
N TYR A 90 -15.99 -20.08 3.34
CA TYR A 90 -15.01 -19.75 4.38
C TYR A 90 -15.58 -18.75 5.37
N VAL A 91 -15.15 -18.83 6.63
CA VAL A 91 -15.53 -17.89 7.69
C VAL A 91 -14.37 -16.93 7.93
N TYR A 92 -14.57 -15.67 7.60
CA TYR A 92 -13.60 -14.59 7.77
C TYR A 92 -13.85 -13.86 9.08
N PRO A 93 -12.90 -13.87 10.03
CA PRO A 93 -13.06 -13.22 11.31
C PRO A 93 -13.18 -11.69 11.19
N ALA A 94 -13.85 -11.07 12.15
CA ALA A 94 -13.93 -9.61 12.22
C ALA A 94 -12.58 -8.98 12.61
N ASN A 95 -12.32 -7.80 12.07
CA ASN A 95 -11.08 -7.02 12.29
C ASN A 95 -9.79 -7.77 11.86
N CYS A 96 -9.91 -8.64 10.90
CA CYS A 96 -8.78 -9.35 10.30
C CYS A 96 -8.67 -8.97 8.81
N ILE A 97 -7.45 -8.74 8.32
CA ILE A 97 -7.21 -8.70 6.88
C ILE A 97 -7.49 -10.11 6.36
N PRO A 98 -8.44 -10.29 5.43
CA PRO A 98 -8.86 -11.62 5.01
C PRO A 98 -7.73 -12.47 4.43
N ALA A 99 -7.81 -13.77 4.60
CA ALA A 99 -6.94 -14.69 3.87
C ALA A 99 -7.07 -14.44 2.36
N TYR A 100 -5.96 -14.43 1.65
CA TYR A 100 -5.90 -14.13 0.21
C TYR A 100 -6.45 -12.75 -0.19
N ALA A 101 -6.40 -11.75 0.68
CA ALA A 101 -6.96 -10.41 0.44
C ALA A 101 -6.44 -9.79 -0.86
N PHE A 102 -5.13 -9.88 -1.11
CA PHE A 102 -4.45 -9.33 -2.29
C PHE A 102 -3.62 -10.38 -3.05
N CYS A 103 -3.86 -11.65 -2.76
CA CYS A 103 -3.26 -12.78 -3.44
C CYS A 103 -4.37 -13.63 -4.07
N LYS A 104 -4.23 -13.96 -5.33
CA LYS A 104 -5.12 -14.88 -6.04
C LYS A 104 -4.43 -16.21 -6.22
N GLN A 105 -5.05 -17.28 -5.75
CA GLN A 105 -4.61 -18.64 -6.05
C GLN A 105 -5.14 -19.02 -7.43
N MET A 106 -4.26 -19.35 -8.35
CA MET A 106 -4.60 -19.74 -9.71
C MET A 106 -4.79 -21.25 -9.84
N ASP A 107 -3.94 -22.02 -9.13
CA ASP A 107 -3.97 -23.47 -8.98
C ASP A 107 -3.36 -23.86 -7.63
N ASP A 108 -3.15 -25.14 -7.36
CA ASP A 108 -2.67 -25.64 -6.06
C ASP A 108 -1.29 -25.09 -5.65
N SER A 109 -0.48 -24.64 -6.59
CA SER A 109 0.90 -24.17 -6.36
C SER A 109 1.14 -22.71 -6.80
N THR A 110 0.29 -22.16 -7.67
CA THR A 110 0.52 -20.85 -8.29
C THR A 110 -0.28 -19.76 -7.59
N PHE A 111 0.43 -18.76 -7.10
CA PHE A 111 -0.14 -17.60 -6.43
C PHE A 111 0.27 -16.32 -7.15
N VAL A 112 -0.70 -15.44 -7.41
CA VAL A 112 -0.49 -14.13 -8.05
C VAL A 112 -0.94 -13.05 -7.09
N GLY A 113 0.00 -12.26 -6.59
CA GLY A 113 -0.27 -11.10 -5.76
C GLY A 113 -0.64 -9.87 -6.59
N LYS A 114 -1.24 -8.90 -5.94
CA LYS A 114 -1.54 -7.59 -6.55
C LYS A 114 -0.26 -6.78 -6.72
N GLU A 115 0.35 -6.86 -7.90
CA GLU A 115 1.65 -6.24 -8.18
C GLU A 115 1.58 -4.70 -8.23
N THR A 116 0.41 -4.12 -8.48
CA THR A 116 0.26 -2.64 -8.47
C THR A 116 0.29 -2.05 -7.06
N LEU A 117 -0.04 -2.83 -6.02
CA LEU A 117 -0.08 -2.35 -4.64
C LEU A 117 1.34 -2.11 -4.11
N THR A 118 1.64 -0.87 -3.74
CA THR A 118 2.94 -0.43 -3.22
C THR A 118 2.90 -0.08 -1.74
N ARG A 119 1.73 0.36 -1.26
CA ARG A 119 1.53 0.79 0.13
C ARG A 119 0.15 0.41 0.65
N ILE A 120 0.10 -0.03 1.91
CA ILE A 120 -1.14 -0.25 2.65
C ILE A 120 -1.11 0.44 4.01
N ILE A 121 -2.25 1.03 4.42
CA ILE A 121 -2.42 1.63 5.74
C ILE A 121 -3.54 0.89 6.48
N LEU A 122 -3.19 0.19 7.55
CA LEU A 122 -4.09 -0.65 8.32
C LEU A 122 -4.66 0.09 9.55
N SER A 123 -5.88 -0.29 9.94
CA SER A 123 -6.57 0.23 11.11
C SER A 123 -5.92 -0.23 12.42
N ASP A 124 -6.07 0.59 13.46
CA ASP A 124 -5.77 0.25 14.87
C ASP A 124 -6.60 -0.94 15.40
N LYS A 125 -7.72 -1.26 14.74
CA LYS A 125 -8.60 -2.39 15.06
C LYS A 125 -8.09 -3.72 14.50
N THR A 126 -7.07 -3.72 13.63
CA THR A 126 -6.55 -4.94 12.99
C THR A 126 -6.02 -5.93 14.04
N LYS A 127 -6.63 -7.12 14.11
CA LYS A 127 -6.24 -8.19 15.02
C LYS A 127 -5.25 -9.16 14.39
N ASN A 128 -5.56 -9.60 13.18
CA ASN A 128 -4.74 -10.54 12.42
C ASN A 128 -4.56 -10.04 10.99
N ILE A 129 -3.46 -10.47 10.39
CA ILE A 129 -3.29 -10.53 8.94
C ILE A 129 -3.29 -12.02 8.61
N GLU A 130 -4.34 -12.46 7.90
CA GLU A 130 -4.62 -13.88 7.67
C GLU A 130 -3.71 -14.48 6.59
N ASP A 131 -3.85 -15.80 6.38
CA ASP A 131 -2.99 -16.58 5.48
C ASP A 131 -2.92 -15.98 4.07
N ALA A 132 -1.71 -15.86 3.54
CA ALA A 132 -1.42 -15.39 2.20
C ALA A 132 -2.09 -14.05 1.82
N ALA A 133 -2.44 -13.20 2.81
CA ALA A 133 -3.16 -11.95 2.56
C ALA A 133 -2.47 -11.04 1.54
N PHE A 134 -1.13 -10.96 1.59
CA PHE A 134 -0.30 -10.16 0.67
C PHE A 134 0.76 -11.00 -0.06
N LYS A 135 0.63 -12.33 -0.05
CA LYS A 135 1.57 -13.22 -0.75
C LYS A 135 1.68 -12.82 -2.23
N GLY A 136 2.90 -12.71 -2.73
CA GLY A 136 3.16 -12.38 -4.13
C GLY A 136 2.90 -10.91 -4.53
N CYS A 137 2.60 -10.02 -3.58
CA CYS A 137 2.50 -8.56 -3.84
C CYS A 137 3.92 -7.97 -3.97
N LYS A 138 4.62 -8.23 -5.06
CA LYS A 138 6.06 -7.97 -5.26
C LYS A 138 6.48 -6.50 -5.10
N ASN A 139 5.56 -5.57 -5.30
CA ASN A 139 5.82 -4.14 -5.20
C ASN A 139 5.30 -3.51 -3.90
N LEU A 140 4.71 -4.30 -3.00
CA LEU A 140 4.32 -3.81 -1.68
C LEU A 140 5.56 -3.61 -0.82
N LYS A 141 6.00 -2.36 -0.70
CA LYS A 141 7.20 -1.97 0.06
C LYS A 141 6.87 -1.47 1.46
N ILE A 142 5.71 -0.86 1.64
CA ILE A 142 5.35 -0.13 2.84
C ILE A 142 4.04 -0.63 3.41
N CYS A 143 4.11 -1.08 4.67
CA CYS A 143 2.95 -1.39 5.48
C CYS A 143 2.91 -0.42 6.67
N GLN A 144 1.88 0.42 6.74
CA GLN A 144 1.66 1.30 7.88
C GLN A 144 0.57 0.72 8.77
N ILE A 145 0.82 0.60 10.06
CA ILE A 145 -0.11 -0.02 11.00
C ILE A 145 -0.37 0.95 12.15
N ARG A 146 -1.61 1.42 12.30
CA ARG A 146 -1.98 2.40 13.34
C ARG A 146 -2.22 1.80 14.72
N LYS A 147 -2.07 0.49 14.86
CA LYS A 147 -2.23 -0.22 16.14
C LYS A 147 -0.96 -0.12 16.98
N LYS A 148 -1.10 0.13 18.28
CA LYS A 148 0.03 0.21 19.22
C LYS A 148 0.73 -1.12 19.50
N THR A 149 0.04 -2.24 19.25
CA THR A 149 0.58 -3.60 19.42
C THR A 149 0.49 -4.35 18.10
N ALA A 150 1.49 -5.12 17.75
CA ALA A 150 1.51 -5.85 16.49
C ALA A 150 0.29 -6.78 16.34
N PRO A 151 -0.41 -6.79 15.19
CA PRO A 151 -1.40 -7.83 14.89
C PRO A 151 -0.74 -9.20 14.79
N ASN A 152 -1.50 -10.29 14.83
CA ASN A 152 -0.93 -11.61 14.54
C ASN A 152 -0.69 -11.74 13.03
N LEU A 153 0.45 -12.33 12.65
CA LEU A 153 0.73 -12.75 11.28
C LEU A 153 0.48 -14.24 11.15
N LEU A 154 -0.42 -14.62 10.25
CA LEU A 154 -0.63 -16.00 9.90
C LEU A 154 0.41 -16.47 8.87
N SER A 155 0.18 -17.58 8.18
CA SER A 155 1.15 -18.12 7.23
C SER A 155 1.28 -17.23 6.01
N GLU A 156 2.50 -16.89 5.61
CA GLU A 156 2.78 -16.08 4.41
C GLU A 156 1.93 -14.80 4.31
N ALA A 157 1.56 -14.22 5.47
CA ALA A 157 0.58 -13.12 5.56
C ALA A 157 1.05 -11.82 4.92
N LEU A 158 2.35 -11.50 5.00
CA LEU A 158 2.97 -10.33 4.37
C LEU A 158 3.83 -10.76 3.17
N ALA A 159 3.98 -9.84 2.23
CA ALA A 159 4.88 -10.01 1.10
C ALA A 159 6.35 -9.90 1.55
N ASP A 160 7.23 -10.72 0.97
CA ASP A 160 8.68 -10.66 1.21
C ASP A 160 9.30 -9.32 0.76
N SER A 161 8.58 -8.59 -0.09
CA SER A 161 8.98 -7.28 -0.61
C SER A 161 8.79 -6.12 0.37
N VAL A 162 8.13 -6.34 1.52
CA VAL A 162 7.90 -5.29 2.53
C VAL A 162 9.24 -4.94 3.18
N THR A 163 9.72 -3.72 2.95
CA THR A 163 11.00 -3.22 3.47
C THR A 163 10.83 -2.29 4.65
N ALA A 164 9.66 -1.65 4.82
CA ALA A 164 9.41 -0.73 5.91
C ALA A 164 8.01 -0.93 6.52
N ILE A 165 7.97 -1.03 7.85
CA ILE A 165 6.74 -1.07 8.62
C ILE A 165 6.67 0.17 9.49
N PHE A 166 5.71 1.05 9.19
CA PHE A 166 5.45 2.22 10.00
C PHE A 166 4.50 1.87 11.15
N VAL A 167 4.91 2.23 12.37
CA VAL A 167 4.16 1.97 13.60
C VAL A 167 4.00 3.26 14.41
N PRO A 168 3.03 3.36 15.33
CA PRO A 168 2.89 4.54 16.18
C PRO A 168 4.15 4.81 17.01
N LEU A 169 4.38 6.09 17.34
CA LEU A 169 5.53 6.51 18.16
C LEU A 169 5.61 5.72 19.47
N GLY A 170 6.81 5.25 19.82
CA GLY A 170 7.08 4.47 21.03
C GLY A 170 6.58 3.03 20.98
N CYS A 171 6.22 2.49 19.81
CA CYS A 171 5.61 1.17 19.70
C CYS A 171 6.48 0.10 19.03
N SER A 172 7.65 0.47 18.46
CA SER A 172 8.50 -0.48 17.71
C SER A 172 8.92 -1.70 18.53
N ASP A 173 9.21 -1.53 19.81
CA ASP A 173 9.62 -2.63 20.68
C ASP A 173 8.51 -3.67 20.89
N SER A 174 7.25 -3.21 20.98
CA SER A 174 6.11 -4.12 21.09
C SER A 174 5.91 -4.98 19.82
N TYR A 175 6.40 -4.49 18.69
CA TYR A 175 6.39 -5.24 17.44
C TYR A 175 7.58 -6.20 17.35
N ARG A 176 8.81 -5.75 17.66
CA ARG A 176 10.02 -6.57 17.60
C ARG A 176 9.96 -7.81 18.49
N THR A 177 9.28 -7.73 19.63
CA THR A 177 9.15 -8.85 20.56
C THR A 177 8.08 -9.86 20.15
N LYS A 178 7.29 -9.59 19.12
CA LYS A 178 6.21 -10.46 18.68
C LYS A 178 6.66 -11.40 17.56
N LYS A 179 6.37 -12.70 17.70
CA LYS A 179 6.71 -13.76 16.73
C LYS A 179 6.28 -13.40 15.31
N LYS A 180 7.16 -13.63 14.36
CA LYS A 180 7.09 -13.32 12.91
C LYS A 180 7.24 -11.82 12.57
N TRP A 181 7.33 -10.92 13.56
CA TRP A 181 7.58 -9.51 13.34
C TRP A 181 9.05 -9.13 13.51
N GLU A 182 9.82 -9.95 14.22
CA GLU A 182 11.21 -9.71 14.62
C GLU A 182 12.17 -9.44 13.45
N THR A 183 11.82 -9.88 12.24
CA THR A 183 12.66 -9.73 11.04
C THR A 183 12.44 -8.43 10.28
N PHE A 184 11.40 -7.67 10.62
CA PHE A 184 11.06 -6.44 9.89
C PHE A 184 11.78 -5.22 10.45
N ALA A 185 12.06 -4.25 9.56
CA ALA A 185 12.49 -2.91 9.96
C ALA A 185 11.27 -2.06 10.34
N PHE A 186 11.33 -1.42 11.52
CA PHE A 186 10.25 -0.55 12.01
C PHE A 186 10.69 0.90 11.99
N ILE A 187 9.78 1.76 11.54
CA ILE A 187 9.90 3.21 11.55
C ILE A 187 8.74 3.74 12.40
N GLU A 188 9.05 4.54 13.40
CA GLU A 188 8.04 5.12 14.27
C GLU A 188 7.48 6.43 13.74
N GLY A 189 6.17 6.59 13.87
CA GLY A 189 5.45 7.79 13.43
C GLY A 189 4.77 7.65 12.08
N GLU A 190 4.29 8.78 11.58
CA GLU A 190 3.65 8.85 10.27
C GLU A 190 4.71 9.10 9.19
N PRO A 191 4.62 8.43 8.04
CA PRO A 191 5.53 8.70 6.94
C PRO A 191 5.36 10.12 6.42
N LEU A 192 6.47 10.84 6.29
CA LEU A 192 6.49 12.18 5.76
C LEU A 192 6.26 12.16 4.25
N THR A 193 5.12 12.71 3.83
CA THR A 193 4.78 12.88 2.41
C THR A 193 4.96 14.34 2.02
N VAL A 194 5.76 14.61 1.01
CA VAL A 194 6.04 15.97 0.55
C VAL A 194 5.73 16.09 -0.94
N ASN A 195 5.00 17.12 -1.31
CA ASN A 195 4.78 17.51 -2.71
C ASN A 195 5.60 18.77 -3.00
N VAL A 196 6.44 18.70 -4.02
CA VAL A 196 7.33 19.79 -4.42
C VAL A 196 7.09 20.16 -5.87
N GLN A 197 6.92 21.45 -6.12
CA GLN A 197 6.94 21.99 -7.46
C GLN A 197 8.32 22.62 -7.73
N ILE A 198 9.04 22.08 -8.71
CA ILE A 198 10.34 22.63 -9.11
C ILE A 198 10.19 23.54 -10.33
N GLY A 199 10.60 24.80 -10.16
CA GLY A 199 10.59 25.79 -11.24
C GLY A 199 11.84 25.74 -12.13
N LYS A 200 12.94 25.15 -11.62
CA LYS A 200 14.22 25.04 -12.29
C LYS A 200 14.79 23.65 -12.10
N MET A 201 15.30 23.03 -13.15
CA MET A 201 16.00 21.74 -13.08
C MET A 201 17.19 21.81 -12.10
N GLY A 202 17.42 20.76 -11.33
CA GLY A 202 18.49 20.69 -10.31
C GLY A 202 18.15 21.43 -9.00
N SER A 203 16.91 21.89 -8.82
CA SER A 203 16.54 22.68 -7.64
C SER A 203 15.80 21.91 -6.55
N LEU A 204 15.59 20.60 -6.69
CA LEU A 204 14.82 19.80 -5.74
C LEU A 204 15.35 19.91 -4.32
N ALA A 205 16.66 19.84 -4.12
CA ALA A 205 17.28 19.99 -2.79
C ALA A 205 16.94 21.33 -2.14
N SER A 206 17.07 22.42 -2.91
CA SER A 206 16.80 23.77 -2.41
C SER A 206 15.33 24.00 -2.13
N GLU A 207 14.42 23.43 -2.95
CA GLU A 207 12.99 23.53 -2.72
C GLU A 207 12.53 22.75 -1.50
N LEU A 208 13.07 21.54 -1.27
CA LEU A 208 12.82 20.78 -0.05
C LEU A 208 13.28 21.54 1.20
N LEU A 209 14.51 22.07 1.19
CA LEU A 209 15.04 22.85 2.31
C LEU A 209 14.25 24.14 2.55
N ARG A 210 13.83 24.84 1.49
CA ARG A 210 12.98 26.03 1.58
C ARG A 210 11.62 25.71 2.20
N ALA A 211 11.07 24.54 1.92
CA ALA A 211 9.84 24.04 2.52
C ALA A 211 10.01 23.50 3.95
N GLY A 212 11.26 23.51 4.49
CA GLY A 212 11.58 23.07 5.85
C GLY A 212 11.83 21.58 5.99
N PHE A 213 12.04 20.85 4.90
CA PHE A 213 12.28 19.41 4.92
C PHE A 213 13.73 19.06 4.61
N GLN A 214 14.27 18.10 5.36
CA GLN A 214 15.55 17.47 5.00
C GLN A 214 15.27 16.30 4.06
N PRO A 215 16.01 16.11 2.96
CA PRO A 215 15.79 15.00 2.02
C PRO A 215 15.71 13.63 2.68
N LYS A 216 16.59 13.36 3.65
CA LYS A 216 16.66 12.10 4.40
C LYS A 216 15.40 11.77 5.21
N ASP A 217 14.58 12.76 5.55
CA ASP A 217 13.38 12.58 6.38
C ASP A 217 12.13 12.34 5.55
N VAL A 218 12.20 12.58 4.22
CA VAL A 218 11.06 12.44 3.30
C VAL A 218 10.90 10.97 2.89
N ASN A 219 9.76 10.38 3.22
CA ASN A 219 9.43 8.99 2.88
C ASN A 219 8.70 8.86 1.55
N PHE A 220 7.88 9.85 1.20
CA PHE A 220 7.16 9.92 -0.07
C PHE A 220 7.33 11.30 -0.68
N LEU A 221 7.81 11.33 -1.89
CA LEU A 221 8.02 12.55 -2.65
C LEU A 221 7.21 12.53 -3.94
N THR A 222 6.42 13.59 -4.15
CA THR A 222 5.84 13.89 -5.45
C THR A 222 6.53 15.16 -5.97
N VAL A 223 7.09 15.08 -7.18
CA VAL A 223 7.74 16.22 -7.82
C VAL A 223 6.96 16.61 -9.06
N GLU A 224 6.56 17.86 -9.13
CA GLU A 224 5.99 18.49 -10.33
C GLU A 224 7.03 19.39 -10.97
N GLY A 225 7.22 19.26 -12.28
CA GLY A 225 8.20 20.03 -13.04
C GLY A 225 9.22 19.17 -13.77
N LYS A 226 10.28 19.83 -14.30
CA LYS A 226 11.35 19.14 -15.03
C LYS A 226 12.52 18.87 -14.11
N MET A 227 12.94 17.63 -14.03
CA MET A 227 14.07 17.16 -13.23
C MET A 227 15.31 16.93 -14.11
N ASP A 228 16.50 17.03 -13.50
CA ASP A 228 17.78 16.69 -14.12
C ASP A 228 18.55 15.64 -13.30
N GLU A 229 19.80 15.36 -13.69
CA GLU A 229 20.65 14.38 -13.03
C GLU A 229 20.92 14.71 -11.55
N ALA A 230 21.02 16.00 -11.19
CA ALA A 230 21.25 16.41 -9.81
C ALA A 230 20.06 16.09 -8.92
N ASP A 231 18.83 16.29 -9.42
CA ASP A 231 17.59 15.96 -8.72
C ASP A 231 17.47 14.44 -8.50
N PHE A 232 17.76 13.64 -9.53
CA PHE A 232 17.75 12.17 -9.41
C PHE A 232 18.86 11.65 -8.49
N THR A 233 20.03 12.27 -8.52
CA THR A 233 21.13 11.94 -7.59
C THR A 233 20.72 12.19 -6.15
N LEU A 234 20.06 13.31 -5.86
CA LEU A 234 19.52 13.60 -4.54
C LEU A 234 18.57 12.50 -4.05
N ILE A 235 17.62 12.09 -4.91
CA ILE A 235 16.64 11.03 -4.56
C ILE A 235 17.36 9.72 -4.30
N ARG A 236 18.28 9.31 -5.17
CA ARG A 236 19.01 8.04 -5.05
C ARG A 236 19.89 7.97 -3.81
N ASP A 237 20.64 9.04 -3.51
CA ASP A 237 21.74 8.98 -2.55
C ASP A 237 21.37 9.50 -1.16
N TYR A 238 20.33 10.32 -1.05
CA TYR A 238 20.00 11.03 0.20
C TYR A 238 18.55 10.84 0.67
N MET A 239 17.72 10.12 -0.07
CA MET A 239 16.35 9.85 0.37
C MET A 239 16.19 8.37 0.73
N PRO A 240 15.44 8.03 1.80
CA PRO A 240 15.24 6.63 2.20
C PRO A 240 14.45 5.86 1.12
N ASN A 241 14.87 4.63 0.90
CA ASN A 241 14.20 3.69 -0.03
C ASN A 241 12.95 3.08 0.61
#